data_55c3aa1cce4a8855f4726af9d42831b6
#
_entry.id   55c3aa1cce4a8855f4726af9d42831b6
#
_cell.length_a   1.000
_cell.length_b   1.000
_cell.length_c   1.000
_cell.angle_alpha   90.00
_cell.angle_beta   90.00
_cell.angle_gamma   90.00
#
_symmetry.space_group_name_H-M   'P 1'
#
loop_
_entity.id
_entity.type
_entity.pdbx_description
1 polymer ?
#
loop_
_entity_poly.entity_id
_entity_poly.type
_entity_poly.pdbx_seq_one_letter_code
_entity_poly.pdbx_strand_id
1 'polypeptide(L)'
;MFNPSDLQANPNLPPPPPASGFKPEPQPTKEQLQQAEAKSIKVSKEMLEEEKVYRRGVVTVRDLVAPAALEVTASHIRLGDYYVRTLFVFEYPRYIAVGWFAPIINMDITADISMYFYPVKSSVILKQLKKKVGVLESTIISAAEKGAPRDPLSETALRDMEKLRDDLTQGIEHFFQISLYVTLYAKTLEELDDISERIENFFGQTLIYSRRVFYQAEQGFNSTLPMAYDELQVYINMNSSPAASSFPFVSSDLTSDRGVLYGINRHNNSLILFDRFSLQNANMVVF
;
A
#
# COMPACT_ATOMS: atom_id res chain seq x y z
N MET A 1 5.92 -39.81 -26.59
CA MET A 1 5.91 -41.10 -25.84
C MET A 1 7.20 -41.12 -25.06
N PHE A 2 7.17 -40.75 -23.79
CA PHE A 2 8.34 -40.88 -22.88
C PHE A 2 8.22 -42.22 -22.17
N ASN A 3 9.28 -43.00 -22.23
CA ASN A 3 9.35 -44.32 -21.63
C ASN A 3 9.96 -44.21 -20.22
N PRO A 4 9.30 -44.69 -19.14
CA PRO A 4 9.73 -44.46 -17.76
C PRO A 4 10.98 -45.27 -17.30
N SER A 5 11.61 -46.01 -18.20
CA SER A 5 12.70 -46.95 -17.85
C SER A 5 14.14 -46.40 -17.96
N ASP A 6 14.32 -45.09 -18.32
CA ASP A 6 15.68 -44.56 -18.56
C ASP A 6 16.24 -43.66 -17.42
N LEU A 7 15.71 -43.74 -16.21
CA LEU A 7 16.31 -43.14 -15.03
C LEU A 7 17.36 -44.10 -14.40
N GLN A 8 18.55 -44.15 -14.98
CA GLN A 8 19.71 -44.73 -14.31
C GLN A 8 20.06 -43.91 -13.08
N ALA A 9 20.05 -44.58 -11.93
CA ALA A 9 20.43 -44.01 -10.65
C ALA A 9 21.87 -43.47 -10.69
N ASN A 10 22.04 -42.20 -10.37
CA ASN A 10 23.36 -41.57 -10.23
C ASN A 10 24.07 -42.12 -8.99
N PRO A 11 25.21 -42.80 -9.12
CA PRO A 11 25.89 -43.50 -7.97
C PRO A 11 26.51 -42.53 -6.96
N ASN A 12 26.45 -41.21 -7.16
CA ASN A 12 27.06 -40.22 -6.29
C ASN A 12 26.05 -39.40 -5.44
N LEU A 13 24.80 -39.82 -5.35
CA LEU A 13 23.86 -39.23 -4.40
C LEU A 13 24.06 -39.86 -3.00
N PRO A 14 24.18 -39.03 -1.96
CA PRO A 14 24.20 -39.54 -0.60
C PRO A 14 22.87 -40.28 -0.30
N PRO A 15 22.91 -41.33 0.51
CA PRO A 15 21.70 -42.08 0.84
C PRO A 15 20.67 -41.15 1.48
N PRO A 16 19.38 -41.32 1.19
CA PRO A 16 18.33 -40.52 1.80
C PRO A 16 18.40 -40.68 3.32
N PRO A 17 18.16 -39.62 4.09
CA PRO A 17 18.13 -39.71 5.55
C PRO A 17 17.12 -40.77 5.98
N PRO A 18 17.38 -41.51 7.06
CA PRO A 18 16.45 -42.53 7.55
C PRO A 18 15.10 -41.86 7.81
N ALA A 19 14.05 -42.50 7.32
CA ALA A 19 12.67 -42.03 7.54
C ALA A 19 12.49 -41.82 9.05
N SER A 20 12.47 -40.57 9.47
CA SER A 20 12.13 -40.19 10.84
C SER A 20 10.75 -40.76 11.10
N GLY A 21 10.65 -41.65 12.05
CA GLY A 21 9.45 -42.41 12.36
C GLY A 21 8.27 -41.49 12.51
N PHE A 22 7.35 -41.55 11.55
CA PHE A 22 6.03 -41.02 11.66
C PHE A 22 5.40 -41.73 12.88
N LYS A 23 5.40 -41.06 14.03
CA LYS A 23 4.56 -41.51 15.13
C LYS A 23 3.13 -41.30 14.64
N PRO A 24 2.31 -42.35 14.55
CA PRO A 24 0.89 -42.13 14.20
C PRO A 24 0.32 -41.13 15.22
N GLU A 25 -0.33 -40.10 14.73
CA GLU A 25 -1.08 -39.16 15.59
C GLU A 25 -2.04 -40.00 16.45
N PRO A 26 -2.10 -39.75 17.75
CA PRO A 26 -3.01 -40.46 18.61
C PRO A 26 -4.42 -40.32 18.09
N GLN A 27 -5.11 -41.41 17.84
CA GLN A 27 -6.49 -41.40 17.41
C GLN A 27 -7.33 -40.62 18.44
N PRO A 28 -8.22 -39.71 18.00
CA PRO A 28 -8.97 -38.91 18.92
C PRO A 28 -9.81 -39.78 19.85
N THR A 29 -9.76 -39.48 21.12
CA THR A 29 -10.49 -40.22 22.16
C THR A 29 -11.99 -40.05 21.94
N LYS A 30 -12.79 -41.02 22.35
CA LYS A 30 -14.28 -40.93 22.21
C LYS A 30 -14.87 -39.62 22.75
N GLU A 31 -14.28 -39.08 23.81
CA GLU A 31 -14.68 -37.76 24.36
C GLU A 31 -14.35 -36.60 23.42
N GLN A 32 -13.21 -36.65 22.72
CA GLN A 32 -12.85 -35.62 21.73
C GLN A 32 -13.75 -35.68 20.49
N LEU A 33 -14.15 -36.86 20.05
CA LEU A 33 -15.12 -37.03 18.98
C LEU A 33 -16.50 -36.50 19.38
N GLN A 34 -16.97 -36.81 20.59
CA GLN A 34 -18.22 -36.28 21.11
C GLN A 34 -18.22 -34.75 21.27
N GLN A 35 -17.10 -34.18 21.70
CA GLN A 35 -16.97 -32.73 21.78
C GLN A 35 -16.92 -32.06 20.40
N ALA A 36 -16.27 -32.69 19.42
CA ALA A 36 -16.24 -32.20 18.04
C ALA A 36 -17.64 -32.28 17.38
N GLU A 37 -18.38 -33.38 17.61
CA GLU A 37 -19.76 -33.55 17.15
C GLU A 37 -20.70 -32.52 17.81
N ALA A 38 -20.59 -32.35 19.14
CA ALA A 38 -21.38 -31.34 19.85
C ALA A 38 -21.10 -29.91 19.38
N LYS A 39 -19.83 -29.60 19.05
CA LYS A 39 -19.43 -28.30 18.50
C LYS A 39 -19.93 -28.10 17.07
N SER A 40 -19.89 -29.13 16.22
CA SER A 40 -20.43 -29.08 14.87
C SER A 40 -21.95 -28.92 14.84
N ILE A 41 -22.65 -29.60 15.75
CA ILE A 41 -24.13 -29.47 15.93
C ILE A 41 -24.48 -28.06 16.41
N LYS A 42 -23.67 -27.49 17.30
CA LYS A 42 -23.90 -26.11 17.79
C LYS A 42 -23.73 -25.09 16.67
N VAL A 43 -22.65 -25.20 15.87
CA VAL A 43 -22.40 -24.34 14.70
C VAL A 43 -23.52 -24.48 13.67
N SER A 44 -24.01 -25.69 13.40
CA SER A 44 -25.15 -25.93 12.50
C SER A 44 -26.43 -25.31 13.01
N LYS A 45 -26.65 -25.31 14.33
CA LYS A 45 -27.86 -24.68 14.91
C LYS A 45 -27.77 -23.15 14.84
N GLU A 46 -26.63 -22.57 15.10
CA GLU A 46 -26.40 -21.13 14.96
C GLU A 46 -26.61 -20.68 13.50
N MET A 47 -26.07 -21.40 12.52
CA MET A 47 -26.33 -21.13 11.09
C MET A 47 -27.81 -21.27 10.70
N LEU A 48 -28.52 -22.24 11.25
CA LEU A 48 -29.96 -22.40 11.01
C LEU A 48 -30.80 -21.28 11.65
N GLU A 49 -30.38 -20.77 12.80
CA GLU A 49 -31.04 -19.62 13.42
C GLU A 49 -30.75 -18.33 12.61
N GLU A 50 -29.52 -18.12 12.14
CA GLU A 50 -29.19 -17.01 11.23
C GLU A 50 -30.00 -17.10 9.93
N GLU A 51 -30.12 -18.27 9.32
CA GLU A 51 -30.94 -18.48 8.13
C GLU A 51 -32.44 -18.19 8.38
N LYS A 52 -32.96 -18.54 9.56
CA LYS A 52 -34.35 -18.22 9.94
C LYS A 52 -34.54 -16.70 10.12
N VAL A 53 -33.57 -16.00 10.69
CA VAL A 53 -33.60 -14.56 10.83
C VAL A 53 -33.58 -13.91 9.45
N TYR A 54 -32.72 -14.38 8.55
CA TYR A 54 -32.65 -13.90 7.16
C TYR A 54 -33.98 -14.11 6.40
N ARG A 55 -34.59 -15.29 6.52
CA ARG A 55 -35.89 -15.59 5.90
C ARG A 55 -37.07 -14.76 6.47
N ARG A 56 -36.91 -14.23 7.69
CA ARG A 56 -37.92 -13.33 8.30
C ARG A 56 -37.81 -11.88 7.83
N GLY A 57 -36.82 -11.57 6.95
CA GLY A 57 -36.62 -10.22 6.44
C GLY A 57 -36.20 -9.20 7.51
N VAL A 58 -35.64 -9.67 8.62
CA VAL A 58 -35.05 -8.77 9.63
C VAL A 58 -33.73 -8.29 9.09
N VAL A 59 -33.71 -7.09 8.54
CA VAL A 59 -32.49 -6.41 8.09
C VAL A 59 -31.74 -5.98 9.33
N THR A 60 -30.55 -6.53 9.52
CA THR A 60 -29.64 -6.09 10.59
C THR A 60 -28.88 -4.84 10.13
N VAL A 61 -28.35 -4.06 11.08
CA VAL A 61 -27.48 -2.91 10.75
C VAL A 61 -26.29 -3.35 9.88
N ARG A 62 -25.80 -4.57 10.09
CA ARG A 62 -24.72 -5.17 9.29
C ARG A 62 -25.14 -5.34 7.82
N ASP A 63 -26.36 -5.80 7.57
CA ASP A 63 -26.88 -6.01 6.21
C ASP A 63 -27.12 -4.68 5.48
N LEU A 64 -27.42 -3.61 6.24
CA LEU A 64 -27.56 -2.25 5.70
C LEU A 64 -26.21 -1.61 5.34
N VAL A 65 -25.14 -1.96 6.07
CA VAL A 65 -23.80 -1.37 5.88
C VAL A 65 -22.96 -2.21 4.92
N ALA A 66 -23.18 -3.53 4.88
CA ALA A 66 -22.43 -4.42 4.00
C ALA A 66 -22.76 -4.16 2.52
N PRO A 67 -21.76 -4.16 1.63
CA PRO A 67 -21.98 -4.04 0.19
C PRO A 67 -22.82 -5.24 -0.31
N ALA A 68 -23.70 -4.99 -1.28
CA ALA A 68 -24.60 -6.00 -1.83
C ALA A 68 -23.86 -7.18 -2.48
N ALA A 69 -22.67 -6.95 -3.00
CA ALA A 69 -21.81 -7.98 -3.57
C ALA A 69 -20.34 -7.54 -3.48
N LEU A 70 -19.45 -8.51 -3.22
CA LEU A 70 -18.01 -8.36 -3.28
C LEU A 70 -17.46 -9.47 -4.18
N GLU A 71 -16.82 -9.09 -5.28
CA GLU A 71 -16.13 -10.00 -6.17
C GLU A 71 -14.68 -9.58 -6.28
N VAL A 72 -13.76 -10.46 -5.94
CA VAL A 72 -12.32 -10.20 -6.00
C VAL A 72 -11.74 -10.86 -7.24
N THR A 73 -11.16 -10.05 -8.12
CA THR A 73 -10.44 -10.53 -9.31
C THR A 73 -8.93 -10.32 -9.16
N ALA A 74 -8.16 -10.77 -10.12
CA ALA A 74 -6.70 -10.59 -10.09
C ALA A 74 -6.27 -9.11 -10.15
N SER A 75 -7.05 -8.21 -10.75
CA SER A 75 -6.66 -6.84 -11.05
C SER A 75 -7.56 -5.76 -10.43
N HIS A 76 -8.73 -6.13 -9.94
CA HIS A 76 -9.70 -5.22 -9.35
C HIS A 76 -10.67 -5.96 -8.43
N ILE A 77 -11.40 -5.21 -7.64
CA ILE A 77 -12.53 -5.68 -6.84
C ILE A 77 -13.79 -5.06 -7.42
N ARG A 78 -14.87 -5.83 -7.53
CA ARG A 78 -16.20 -5.31 -7.75
C ARG A 78 -16.93 -5.21 -6.42
N LEU A 79 -17.28 -4.00 -6.03
CA LEU A 79 -17.91 -3.67 -4.78
C LEU A 79 -19.31 -3.09 -5.07
N GLY A 80 -20.33 -3.94 -5.11
CA GLY A 80 -21.65 -3.54 -5.57
C GLY A 80 -21.62 -3.05 -7.02
N ASP A 81 -21.94 -1.77 -7.22
CA ASP A 81 -21.94 -1.13 -8.54
C ASP A 81 -20.60 -0.46 -8.92
N TYR A 82 -19.59 -0.56 -8.05
CA TYR A 82 -18.29 0.06 -8.28
C TYR A 82 -17.21 -0.98 -8.59
N TYR A 83 -16.33 -0.59 -9.49
CA TYR A 83 -15.05 -1.24 -9.71
C TYR A 83 -13.98 -0.51 -8.90
N VAL A 84 -13.16 -1.26 -8.19
CA VAL A 84 -12.19 -0.74 -7.24
C VAL A 84 -10.81 -1.30 -7.55
N ARG A 85 -9.80 -0.44 -7.56
CA ARG A 85 -8.41 -0.84 -7.81
C ARG A 85 -7.46 -0.05 -6.94
N THR A 86 -6.49 -0.74 -6.37
CA THR A 86 -5.44 -0.11 -5.58
C THR A 86 -4.14 -0.02 -6.37
N LEU A 87 -3.52 1.15 -6.32
CA LEU A 87 -2.16 1.39 -6.77
C LEU A 87 -1.25 1.55 -5.56
N PHE A 88 0.00 1.14 -5.69
CA PHE A 88 1.03 1.38 -4.70
C PHE A 88 2.24 2.07 -5.32
N VAL A 89 2.87 2.95 -4.56
CA VAL A 89 4.13 3.58 -4.97
C VAL A 89 5.28 2.71 -4.48
N PHE A 90 6.25 2.45 -5.37
CA PHE A 90 7.39 1.58 -5.06
C PHE A 90 8.75 2.24 -5.27
N GLU A 91 8.79 3.45 -5.86
CA GLU A 91 10.01 4.20 -6.08
C GLU A 91 9.76 5.70 -6.10
N TYR A 92 10.65 6.46 -5.49
CA TYR A 92 10.65 7.92 -5.46
C TYR A 92 11.93 8.48 -6.08
N PRO A 93 11.88 9.70 -6.64
CA PRO A 93 13.07 10.38 -7.12
C PRO A 93 14.00 10.74 -5.95
N ARG A 94 15.23 11.06 -6.27
CA ARG A 94 16.24 11.50 -5.28
C ARG A 94 15.80 12.73 -4.47
N TYR A 95 15.04 13.63 -5.09
CA TYR A 95 14.50 14.84 -4.45
C TYR A 95 12.99 14.91 -4.68
N ILE A 96 12.27 15.16 -3.62
CA ILE A 96 10.82 15.31 -3.64
C ILE A 96 10.47 16.74 -3.27
N ALA A 97 9.72 17.44 -4.11
CA ALA A 97 9.26 18.79 -3.85
C ALA A 97 8.14 18.81 -2.82
N VAL A 98 8.05 19.86 -2.01
CA VAL A 98 6.93 20.06 -1.11
C VAL A 98 5.64 20.24 -1.92
N GLY A 99 4.56 19.59 -1.50
CA GLY A 99 3.26 19.69 -2.17
C GLY A 99 3.14 18.86 -3.47
N TRP A 100 4.07 17.95 -3.75
CA TRP A 100 4.06 17.09 -4.94
C TRP A 100 2.78 16.26 -5.06
N PHE A 101 2.13 15.97 -3.94
CA PHE A 101 0.92 15.15 -3.89
C PHE A 101 -0.38 15.95 -4.06
N ALA A 102 -0.31 17.28 -3.93
CA ALA A 102 -1.47 18.17 -4.02
C ALA A 102 -2.29 18.01 -5.31
N PRO A 103 -1.71 17.87 -6.52
CA PRO A 103 -2.49 17.68 -7.73
C PRO A 103 -3.35 16.42 -7.74
N ILE A 104 -2.90 15.34 -7.11
CA ILE A 104 -3.69 14.09 -7.03
C ILE A 104 -4.92 14.29 -6.15
N ILE A 105 -4.77 14.98 -5.03
CA ILE A 105 -5.89 15.27 -4.12
C ILE A 105 -6.92 16.21 -4.77
N ASN A 106 -6.47 17.09 -5.66
CA ASN A 106 -7.33 18.03 -6.39
C ASN A 106 -7.88 17.45 -7.70
N MET A 107 -7.59 16.21 -8.06
CA MET A 107 -8.22 15.55 -9.19
C MET A 107 -9.70 15.28 -8.89
N ASP A 108 -10.54 15.47 -9.91
CA ASP A 108 -11.96 15.09 -9.86
C ASP A 108 -12.11 13.57 -10.03
N ILE A 109 -11.76 12.86 -8.97
CA ILE A 109 -11.81 11.38 -8.88
C ILE A 109 -12.25 10.96 -7.48
N THR A 110 -12.88 9.80 -7.40
CA THR A 110 -13.15 9.16 -6.12
C THR A 110 -11.99 8.25 -5.77
N ALA A 111 -11.26 8.59 -4.71
CA ALA A 111 -10.09 7.82 -4.29
C ALA A 111 -9.90 7.86 -2.77
N ASP A 112 -9.44 6.73 -2.22
CA ASP A 112 -8.92 6.64 -0.86
C ASP A 112 -7.40 6.59 -0.90
N ILE A 113 -6.76 7.36 -0.01
CA ILE A 113 -5.31 7.48 0.04
C ILE A 113 -4.86 7.12 1.45
N SER A 114 -3.95 6.15 1.55
CA SER A 114 -3.35 5.75 2.81
C SER A 114 -1.84 5.88 2.76
N MET A 115 -1.28 6.52 3.77
CA MET A 115 0.16 6.63 3.99
C MET A 115 0.51 6.01 5.34
N TYR A 116 1.44 5.07 5.34
CA TYR A 116 1.95 4.44 6.54
C TYR A 116 3.40 4.87 6.77
N PHE A 117 3.71 5.27 8.00
CA PHE A 117 5.04 5.69 8.41
C PHE A 117 5.52 4.80 9.56
N TYR A 118 6.52 3.98 9.28
CA TYR A 118 7.13 3.09 10.27
C TYR A 118 8.49 3.62 10.66
N PRO A 119 8.66 4.14 11.89
CA PRO A 119 9.96 4.63 12.33
C PRO A 119 10.96 3.49 12.46
N VAL A 120 12.15 3.68 11.90
CA VAL A 120 13.25 2.71 11.98
C VAL A 120 14.32 3.23 12.93
N LYS A 121 14.84 2.35 13.79
CA LYS A 121 15.91 2.73 14.73
C LYS A 121 17.15 3.22 14.00
N SER A 122 17.59 4.45 14.26
CA SER A 122 18.77 5.07 13.61
C SER A 122 20.03 4.21 13.75
N SER A 123 20.20 3.47 14.86
CA SER A 123 21.35 2.59 15.06
C SER A 123 21.45 1.46 14.03
N VAL A 124 20.32 0.94 13.55
CA VAL A 124 20.28 -0.10 12.51
C VAL A 124 20.71 0.50 11.17
N ILE A 125 20.19 1.67 10.85
CA ILE A 125 20.48 2.36 9.59
C ILE A 125 21.93 2.82 9.56
N LEU A 126 22.45 3.39 10.65
CA LEU A 126 23.86 3.81 10.76
C LEU A 126 24.82 2.65 10.52
N LYS A 127 24.51 1.45 11.04
CA LYS A 127 25.31 0.24 10.78
C LYS A 127 25.28 -0.15 9.31
N GLN A 128 24.13 -0.07 8.66
CA GLN A 128 24.00 -0.37 7.22
C GLN A 128 24.70 0.68 6.36
N LEU A 129 24.54 1.97 6.67
CA LEU A 129 25.20 3.07 5.97
C LEU A 129 26.72 2.95 6.07
N LYS A 130 27.27 2.70 7.25
CA LYS A 130 28.71 2.48 7.44
C LYS A 130 29.25 1.38 6.53
N LYS A 131 28.51 0.26 6.39
CA LYS A 131 28.90 -0.83 5.50
C LYS A 131 28.83 -0.41 4.03
N LYS A 132 27.76 0.30 3.61
CA LYS A 132 27.59 0.74 2.22
C LYS A 132 28.63 1.80 1.82
N VAL A 133 28.90 2.77 2.70
CA VAL A 133 29.98 3.77 2.50
C VAL A 133 31.31 3.08 2.28
N GLY A 134 31.71 2.16 3.16
CA GLY A 134 32.98 1.44 3.00
C GLY A 134 33.08 0.62 1.69
N VAL A 135 31.97 0.02 1.23
CA VAL A 135 31.93 -0.69 -0.06
C VAL A 135 32.10 0.30 -1.23
N LEU A 136 31.40 1.43 -1.20
CA LEU A 136 31.52 2.45 -2.25
C LEU A 136 32.90 3.07 -2.31
N GLU A 137 33.48 3.44 -1.16
CA GLU A 137 34.85 3.94 -1.07
C GLU A 137 35.85 2.95 -1.69
N SER A 138 35.78 1.68 -1.28
CA SER A 138 36.64 0.64 -1.83
C SER A 138 36.48 0.44 -3.34
N THR A 139 35.23 0.55 -3.85
CA THR A 139 34.94 0.45 -5.27
C THR A 139 35.54 1.63 -6.05
N ILE A 140 35.41 2.85 -5.54
CA ILE A 140 35.96 4.07 -6.15
C ILE A 140 37.48 4.00 -6.16
N ILE A 141 38.11 3.60 -5.06
CA ILE A 141 39.58 3.43 -4.96
C ILE A 141 40.08 2.37 -5.97
N SER A 142 39.44 1.20 -6.01
CA SER A 142 39.83 0.11 -6.92
C SER A 142 39.64 0.51 -8.39
N ALA A 143 38.63 1.31 -8.72
CA ALA A 143 38.42 1.83 -10.07
C ALA A 143 39.52 2.83 -10.45
N ALA A 144 39.91 3.71 -9.53
CA ALA A 144 41.02 4.68 -9.73
C ALA A 144 42.35 3.96 -9.91
N GLU A 145 42.65 2.93 -9.13
CA GLU A 145 43.86 2.11 -9.27
C GLU A 145 43.96 1.41 -10.62
N LYS A 146 42.80 1.01 -11.19
CA LYS A 146 42.73 0.39 -12.52
C LYS A 146 42.72 1.40 -13.68
N GLY A 147 42.87 2.71 -13.39
CA GLY A 147 42.81 3.76 -14.39
C GLY A 147 41.44 3.96 -15.04
N ALA A 148 40.37 3.47 -14.41
CA ALA A 148 39.01 3.69 -14.91
C ALA A 148 38.62 5.18 -14.78
N PRO A 149 37.79 5.71 -15.71
CA PRO A 149 37.31 7.08 -15.60
C PRO A 149 36.47 7.24 -14.32
N ARG A 150 36.48 8.46 -13.77
CA ARG A 150 35.65 8.80 -12.61
C ARG A 150 34.16 8.58 -12.93
N ASP A 151 33.46 7.96 -11.99
CA ASP A 151 32.02 7.82 -12.03
C ASP A 151 31.35 8.88 -11.13
N PRO A 152 30.76 9.95 -11.71
CA PRO A 152 30.13 11.02 -10.95
C PRO A 152 28.95 10.54 -10.12
N LEU A 153 28.27 9.46 -10.54
CA LEU A 153 27.13 8.90 -9.82
C LEU A 153 27.58 8.27 -8.51
N SER A 154 28.62 7.47 -8.53
CA SER A 154 29.19 6.83 -7.33
C SER A 154 29.75 7.86 -6.35
N GLU A 155 30.46 8.90 -6.83
CA GLU A 155 30.96 9.98 -5.97
C GLU A 155 29.82 10.79 -5.32
N THR A 156 28.72 11.00 -6.04
CA THR A 156 27.56 11.72 -5.53
C THR A 156 26.81 10.86 -4.52
N ALA A 157 26.62 9.56 -4.81
CA ALA A 157 26.00 8.62 -3.88
C ALA A 157 26.80 8.50 -2.57
N LEU A 158 28.13 8.50 -2.63
CA LEU A 158 28.99 8.48 -1.46
C LEU A 158 28.74 9.71 -0.58
N ARG A 159 28.81 10.91 -1.16
CA ARG A 159 28.57 12.18 -0.45
C ARG A 159 27.18 12.22 0.22
N ASP A 160 26.14 11.76 -0.48
CA ASP A 160 24.79 11.72 0.08
C ASP A 160 24.68 10.75 1.27
N MET A 161 25.33 9.58 1.15
CA MET A 161 25.33 8.60 2.25
C MET A 161 26.10 9.09 3.47
N GLU A 162 27.23 9.78 3.26
CA GLU A 162 28.00 10.42 4.34
C GLU A 162 27.17 11.51 5.03
N LYS A 163 26.56 12.39 4.25
CA LYS A 163 25.68 13.44 4.78
C LYS A 163 24.54 12.83 5.58
N LEU A 164 23.84 11.84 5.02
CA LEU A 164 22.74 11.17 5.74
C LEU A 164 23.22 10.51 7.04
N ARG A 165 24.41 9.90 7.04
CA ARG A 165 25.02 9.32 8.24
C ARG A 165 25.24 10.39 9.31
N ASP A 166 25.78 11.55 8.92
CA ASP A 166 26.08 12.63 9.82
C ASP A 166 24.80 13.27 10.38
N ASP A 167 23.80 13.51 9.54
CA ASP A 167 22.48 14.03 9.92
C ASP A 167 21.74 13.08 10.88
N LEU A 168 21.79 11.76 10.64
CA LEU A 168 21.25 10.74 11.54
C LEU A 168 22.00 10.66 12.87
N THR A 169 23.32 10.85 12.85
CA THR A 169 24.15 10.81 14.07
C THR A 169 23.89 12.03 14.95
N GLN A 170 23.66 13.19 14.34
CA GLN A 170 23.32 14.43 15.04
C GLN A 170 21.84 14.51 15.45
N GLY A 171 21.00 13.56 15.01
CA GLY A 171 19.56 13.56 15.28
C GLY A 171 18.76 14.62 14.50
N ILE A 172 19.37 15.22 13.47
CA ILE A 172 18.70 16.18 12.56
C ILE A 172 17.68 15.44 11.72
N GLU A 173 18.03 14.25 11.22
CA GLU A 173 17.17 13.38 10.44
C GLU A 173 16.82 12.10 11.20
N HIS A 174 15.65 11.58 10.89
CA HIS A 174 15.16 10.26 11.32
C HIS A 174 14.87 9.42 10.08
N PHE A 175 14.74 8.12 10.25
CA PHE A 175 14.54 7.19 9.16
C PHE A 175 13.22 6.45 9.30
N PHE A 176 12.50 6.35 8.19
CA PHE A 176 11.20 5.72 8.12
C PHE A 176 11.16 4.71 6.98
N GLN A 177 10.33 3.70 7.16
CA GLN A 177 9.78 2.93 6.07
C GLN A 177 8.39 3.48 5.78
N ILE A 178 8.13 3.83 4.53
CA ILE A 178 6.88 4.48 4.12
C ILE A 178 6.19 3.63 3.07
N SER A 179 4.89 3.47 3.22
CA SER A 179 4.01 2.92 2.20
C SER A 179 3.00 3.97 1.76
N LEU A 180 2.72 4.05 0.47
CA LEU A 180 1.69 4.90 -0.11
C LEU A 180 0.81 4.08 -1.04
N TYR A 181 -0.47 4.06 -0.73
CA TYR A 181 -1.51 3.37 -1.48
C TYR A 181 -2.60 4.35 -1.92
N VAL A 182 -3.10 4.14 -3.12
CA VAL A 182 -4.22 4.91 -3.68
C VAL A 182 -5.23 3.91 -4.21
N THR A 183 -6.41 3.86 -3.61
CA THR A 183 -7.53 3.03 -4.07
C THR A 183 -8.51 3.90 -4.83
N LEU A 184 -8.80 3.50 -6.05
CA LEU A 184 -9.64 4.19 -7.01
C LEU A 184 -10.99 3.52 -7.14
N TYR A 185 -12.03 4.31 -7.32
CA TYR A 185 -13.41 3.84 -7.48
C TYR A 185 -13.97 4.39 -8.79
N ALA A 186 -14.60 3.53 -9.59
CA ALA A 186 -15.26 3.91 -10.83
C ALA A 186 -16.53 3.07 -11.06
N LYS A 187 -17.45 3.55 -11.88
CA LYS A 187 -18.68 2.82 -12.21
C LYS A 187 -18.48 1.80 -13.33
N THR A 188 -17.47 2.00 -14.16
CA THR A 188 -17.13 1.07 -15.24
C THR A 188 -15.66 0.67 -15.18
N LEU A 189 -15.33 -0.47 -15.75
CA LEU A 189 -13.95 -0.94 -15.80
C LEU A 189 -13.09 -0.04 -16.72
N GLU A 190 -13.65 0.48 -17.79
CA GLU A 190 -12.98 1.42 -18.70
C GLU A 190 -12.61 2.71 -17.99
N GLU A 191 -13.55 3.30 -17.26
CA GLU A 191 -13.30 4.47 -16.42
C GLU A 191 -12.20 4.22 -15.37
N LEU A 192 -12.22 3.04 -14.74
CA LEU A 192 -11.19 2.64 -13.77
C LEU A 192 -9.81 2.51 -14.41
N ASP A 193 -9.75 1.99 -15.63
CA ASP A 193 -8.49 1.89 -16.38
C ASP A 193 -7.97 3.28 -16.76
N ASP A 194 -8.82 4.18 -17.24
CA ASP A 194 -8.47 5.56 -17.59
C ASP A 194 -7.95 6.36 -16.39
N ILE A 195 -8.65 6.28 -15.26
CA ILE A 195 -8.22 6.96 -14.03
C ILE A 195 -6.89 6.37 -13.53
N SER A 196 -6.75 5.04 -13.57
CA SER A 196 -5.50 4.38 -13.17
C SER A 196 -4.32 4.87 -14.00
N GLU A 197 -4.47 4.92 -15.32
CA GLU A 197 -3.44 5.39 -16.25
C GLU A 197 -3.11 6.87 -16.04
N ARG A 198 -4.10 7.72 -15.80
CA ARG A 198 -3.90 9.15 -15.50
C ARG A 198 -3.04 9.34 -14.25
N ILE A 199 -3.28 8.57 -13.19
CA ILE A 199 -2.50 8.63 -11.96
C ILE A 199 -1.09 8.09 -12.16
N GLU A 200 -0.94 6.95 -12.86
CA GLU A 200 0.37 6.39 -13.19
C GLU A 200 1.20 7.37 -14.02
N ASN A 201 0.59 8.04 -15.00
CA ASN A 201 1.24 9.05 -15.82
C ASN A 201 1.62 10.29 -15.01
N PHE A 202 0.74 10.74 -14.09
CA PHE A 202 1.05 11.86 -13.20
C PHE A 202 2.26 11.55 -12.31
N PHE A 203 2.28 10.39 -11.67
CA PHE A 203 3.42 9.93 -10.88
C PHE A 203 4.69 9.84 -11.73
N GLY A 204 4.59 9.29 -12.93
CA GLY A 204 5.71 9.18 -13.88
C GLY A 204 6.32 10.53 -14.25
N GLN A 205 5.50 11.59 -14.42
CA GLN A 205 5.99 12.96 -14.70
C GLN A 205 6.84 13.53 -13.54
N THR A 206 6.57 13.11 -12.32
CA THR A 206 7.31 13.50 -11.12
C THR A 206 8.42 12.51 -10.76
N LEU A 207 8.71 11.54 -11.64
CA LEU A 207 9.66 10.45 -11.41
C LEU A 207 9.33 9.60 -10.17
N ILE A 208 8.06 9.54 -9.83
CA ILE A 208 7.52 8.64 -8.82
C ILE A 208 6.90 7.45 -9.57
N TYR A 209 7.23 6.25 -9.16
CA TYR A 209 6.75 5.07 -9.86
C TYR A 209 5.73 4.33 -9.02
N SER A 210 4.56 4.16 -9.62
CA SER A 210 3.46 3.38 -9.03
C SER A 210 3.14 2.17 -9.89
N ARG A 211 2.48 1.20 -9.29
CA ARG A 211 1.96 0.00 -9.97
C ARG A 211 0.57 -0.34 -9.44
N ARG A 212 -0.22 -0.94 -10.31
CA ARG A 212 -1.49 -1.56 -9.93
C ARG A 212 -1.22 -2.81 -9.12
N VAL A 213 -2.02 -3.04 -8.11
CA VAL A 213 -1.96 -4.28 -7.33
C VAL A 213 -2.55 -5.42 -8.15
N PHE A 214 -1.77 -6.50 -8.36
CA PHE A 214 -2.23 -7.72 -9.03
C PHE A 214 -2.18 -8.90 -8.07
N TYR A 215 -3.18 -9.78 -8.14
CA TYR A 215 -3.37 -10.98 -7.30
C TYR A 215 -3.50 -10.72 -5.80
N GLN A 216 -3.37 -9.49 -5.35
CA GLN A 216 -3.50 -9.03 -3.96
C GLN A 216 -4.49 -7.86 -3.86
N ALA A 217 -5.52 -7.87 -4.73
CA ALA A 217 -6.49 -6.77 -4.79
C ALA A 217 -7.20 -6.55 -3.45
N GLU A 218 -7.54 -7.62 -2.73
CA GLU A 218 -8.14 -7.58 -1.40
C GLU A 218 -7.20 -6.93 -0.37
N GLN A 219 -5.94 -7.36 -0.32
CA GLN A 219 -4.93 -6.78 0.57
C GLN A 219 -4.69 -5.31 0.25
N GLY A 220 -4.69 -4.94 -1.04
CA GLY A 220 -4.58 -3.55 -1.48
C GLY A 220 -5.73 -2.71 -0.96
N PHE A 221 -6.94 -3.18 -1.15
CA PHE A 221 -8.14 -2.51 -0.66
C PHE A 221 -8.15 -2.38 0.87
N ASN A 222 -7.86 -3.46 1.59
CA ASN A 222 -7.81 -3.48 3.05
C ASN A 222 -6.77 -2.49 3.59
N SER A 223 -5.64 -2.33 2.90
CA SER A 223 -4.59 -1.38 3.28
C SER A 223 -5.02 0.09 3.16
N THR A 224 -6.09 0.40 2.42
CA THR A 224 -6.63 1.77 2.33
C THR A 224 -7.83 2.02 3.23
N LEU A 225 -8.41 0.99 3.82
CA LEU A 225 -9.46 1.14 4.81
C LEU A 225 -8.93 1.82 6.09
N PRO A 226 -9.76 2.60 6.81
CA PRO A 226 -9.35 3.32 8.03
C PRO A 226 -9.16 2.38 9.24
N MET A 227 -8.59 1.21 9.00
CA MET A 227 -8.28 0.19 10.01
C MET A 227 -6.86 0.28 10.53
N ALA A 228 -6.04 1.20 9.99
CA ALA A 228 -4.62 1.36 10.30
C ALA A 228 -3.80 0.06 10.16
N TYR A 229 -4.16 -0.78 9.20
CA TYR A 229 -3.51 -2.07 8.96
C TYR A 229 -3.01 -2.17 7.52
N ASP A 230 -1.69 -2.28 7.35
CA ASP A 230 -1.02 -2.41 6.05
C ASP A 230 -0.83 -3.90 5.72
N GLU A 231 -1.70 -4.45 4.89
CA GLU A 231 -1.62 -5.85 4.45
C GLU A 231 -0.65 -6.07 3.29
N LEU A 232 -0.45 -5.05 2.43
CA LEU A 232 0.45 -5.15 1.27
C LEU A 232 1.92 -5.11 1.67
N GLN A 233 2.27 -4.35 2.72
CA GLN A 233 3.63 -4.23 3.27
C GLN A 233 4.70 -3.84 2.23
N VAL A 234 4.36 -2.95 1.30
CA VAL A 234 5.31 -2.42 0.32
C VAL A 234 5.99 -1.18 0.90
N TYR A 235 7.19 -1.37 1.43
CA TYR A 235 7.92 -0.32 2.12
C TYR A 235 9.01 0.29 1.27
N ILE A 236 9.11 1.62 1.33
CA ILE A 236 10.19 2.40 0.76
C ILE A 236 10.90 3.12 1.88
N ASN A 237 12.23 3.08 1.84
CA ASN A 237 13.05 3.73 2.85
C ASN A 237 13.16 5.23 2.56
N MET A 238 12.88 6.06 3.57
CA MET A 238 12.88 7.51 3.44
C MET A 238 13.33 8.17 4.74
N ASN A 239 14.08 9.27 4.66
CA ASN A 239 14.41 10.09 5.82
C ASN A 239 13.31 11.13 6.10
N SER A 240 13.40 11.84 7.23
CA SER A 240 12.32 12.71 7.73
C SER A 240 12.00 13.88 6.81
N SER A 241 12.96 14.50 6.14
CA SER A 241 12.71 15.64 5.26
C SER A 241 11.81 15.32 4.06
N PRO A 242 12.11 14.32 3.21
CA PRO A 242 11.18 13.94 2.15
C PRO A 242 9.89 13.30 2.69
N ALA A 243 9.92 12.62 3.85
CA ALA A 243 8.71 12.12 4.48
C ALA A 243 7.75 13.25 4.86
N ALA A 244 8.27 14.35 5.43
CA ALA A 244 7.49 15.54 5.74
C ALA A 244 6.95 16.23 4.49
N SER A 245 7.69 16.25 3.37
CA SER A 245 7.23 16.82 2.11
C SER A 245 6.08 16.02 1.45
N SER A 246 5.90 14.76 1.86
CA SER A 246 4.79 13.93 1.42
C SER A 246 3.46 14.28 2.09
N PHE A 247 3.46 15.10 3.14
CA PHE A 247 2.23 15.59 3.74
C PHE A 247 1.50 16.50 2.74
N PRO A 248 0.23 16.21 2.45
CA PRO A 248 -0.54 17.00 1.49
C PRO A 248 -0.98 18.32 2.13
N PHE A 249 -0.14 19.34 2.06
CA PHE A 249 -0.49 20.71 2.45
C PHE A 249 -1.47 21.32 1.43
N VAL A 250 -2.67 20.77 1.36
CA VAL A 250 -3.70 21.22 0.43
C VAL A 250 -4.82 21.86 1.22
N SER A 251 -5.15 23.09 0.90
CA SER A 251 -6.47 23.63 1.16
C SER A 251 -7.34 23.33 -0.06
N SER A 252 -8.48 22.68 0.12
CA SER A 252 -9.44 22.57 -0.96
C SER A 252 -9.92 23.97 -1.33
N ASP A 253 -9.68 24.39 -2.56
CA ASP A 253 -10.26 25.60 -3.08
C ASP A 253 -11.75 25.34 -3.32
N LEU A 254 -12.60 25.94 -2.50
CA LEU A 254 -14.02 26.00 -2.73
C LEU A 254 -14.29 26.96 -3.89
N THR A 255 -14.01 26.48 -5.10
CA THR A 255 -14.25 27.26 -6.31
C THR A 255 -15.28 26.51 -7.14
N SER A 256 -16.41 27.18 -7.43
CA SER A 256 -17.43 26.72 -8.35
C SER A 256 -17.61 27.79 -9.45
N ASP A 257 -17.98 27.34 -10.65
CA ASP A 257 -18.30 28.26 -11.74
C ASP A 257 -19.59 29.05 -11.49
N ARG A 258 -20.36 28.69 -10.47
CA ARG A 258 -21.65 29.27 -10.10
C ARG A 258 -21.74 29.38 -8.58
N GLY A 259 -22.52 30.34 -8.10
CA GLY A 259 -22.84 30.47 -6.70
C GLY A 259 -22.64 31.87 -6.15
N VAL A 260 -22.63 31.95 -4.82
CA VAL A 260 -22.42 33.19 -4.08
C VAL A 260 -20.93 33.37 -3.82
N LEU A 261 -20.46 34.61 -4.01
CA LEU A 261 -19.10 34.98 -3.61
C LEU A 261 -19.03 35.10 -2.08
N TYR A 262 -18.30 34.20 -1.45
CA TYR A 262 -18.07 34.19 0.01
C TYR A 262 -16.85 35.02 0.42
N GLY A 263 -15.90 35.22 -0.47
CA GLY A 263 -14.68 35.98 -0.17
C GLY A 263 -13.54 35.69 -1.11
N ILE A 264 -12.36 36.11 -0.67
CA ILE A 264 -11.08 35.87 -1.36
C ILE A 264 -10.24 34.94 -0.46
N ASN A 265 -9.76 33.86 -1.02
CA ASN A 265 -8.86 32.95 -0.34
C ASN A 265 -7.51 33.66 -0.07
N ARG A 266 -7.14 33.81 1.19
CA ARG A 266 -5.91 34.51 1.60
C ARG A 266 -4.61 33.79 1.21
N HIS A 267 -4.69 32.50 0.91
CA HIS A 267 -3.49 31.71 0.57
C HIS A 267 -3.09 31.84 -0.91
N ASN A 268 -4.07 31.89 -1.81
CA ASN A 268 -3.80 31.90 -3.25
C ASN A 268 -4.49 33.05 -4.00
N ASN A 269 -5.16 33.97 -3.30
CA ASN A 269 -5.93 35.11 -3.85
C ASN A 269 -7.04 34.71 -4.84
N SER A 270 -7.49 33.44 -4.82
CA SER A 270 -8.63 33.00 -5.63
C SER A 270 -9.97 33.47 -5.04
N LEU A 271 -10.98 33.64 -5.88
CA LEU A 271 -12.33 33.93 -5.45
C LEU A 271 -12.97 32.64 -4.89
N ILE A 272 -13.57 32.73 -3.71
CA ILE A 272 -14.36 31.66 -3.12
C ILE A 272 -15.80 31.80 -3.60
N LEU A 273 -16.11 31.15 -4.73
CA LEU A 273 -17.46 31.07 -5.30
C LEU A 273 -18.01 29.66 -4.96
N PHE A 274 -19.19 29.60 -4.37
CA PHE A 274 -19.77 28.32 -4.01
C PHE A 274 -21.30 28.36 -4.04
N ASP A 275 -21.92 27.38 -4.71
CA ASP A 275 -23.34 27.15 -4.70
C ASP A 275 -23.73 26.07 -3.71
N ARG A 276 -24.01 26.45 -2.47
CA ARG A 276 -24.44 25.50 -1.43
C ARG A 276 -25.80 24.85 -1.71
N PHE A 277 -26.65 25.51 -2.53
CA PHE A 277 -27.98 25.01 -2.83
C PHE A 277 -27.98 23.89 -3.87
N SER A 278 -26.84 23.66 -4.55
CA SER A 278 -26.61 22.50 -5.42
C SER A 278 -26.29 21.21 -4.65
N LEU A 279 -25.98 21.32 -3.35
CA LEU A 279 -25.70 20.16 -2.49
C LEU A 279 -26.97 19.48 -2.03
N GLN A 280 -26.89 18.19 -1.71
CA GLN A 280 -28.00 17.43 -1.10
C GLN A 280 -28.46 18.04 0.23
N ASN A 281 -27.59 18.73 0.94
CA ASN A 281 -27.89 19.45 2.17
C ASN A 281 -27.26 20.83 2.12
N ALA A 282 -28.10 21.88 2.10
CA ALA A 282 -27.70 23.28 2.01
C ALA A 282 -27.35 23.91 3.37
N ASN A 283 -27.34 23.13 4.46
CA ASN A 283 -26.97 23.66 5.78
C ASN A 283 -25.50 24.06 5.82
N MET A 284 -25.22 25.19 6.45
CA MET A 284 -23.86 25.72 6.62
C MET A 284 -23.64 26.14 8.06
N VAL A 285 -22.49 25.82 8.59
CA VAL A 285 -22.02 26.28 9.90
C VAL A 285 -20.76 27.12 9.67
N VAL A 286 -20.72 28.31 10.23
CA VAL A 286 -19.56 29.23 10.16
C VAL A 286 -19.02 29.37 11.58
N PHE A 287 -17.72 29.10 11.74
CA PHE A 287 -17.00 29.19 13.01
C PHE A 287 -16.14 30.46 13.06
#